data_593445d2b836bd185d73d0b5b9a4461f
#
_entry.id   593445d2b836bd185d73d0b5b9a4461f
#
_cell.length_a   1.000
_cell.length_b   1.000
_cell.length_c   1.000
_cell.angle_alpha   90.00
_cell.angle_beta   90.00
_cell.angle_gamma   90.00
#
_symmetry.space_group_name_H-M   'P 1'
#
loop_
_entity.id
_entity.type
_entity.pdbx_description
1 polymer ?
#
loop_
_entity_poly.entity_id
_entity_poly.type
_entity_poly.pdbx_seq_one_letter_code
_entity_poly.pdbx_strand_id
1 'polypeptide(L)'
;VGNLYDDPRYSAKRDSAFSIFYMAINIGAMYAPSAATAIANWQLKKNGFFYDANIPSLANEFLKNPDATGDMASKLEVLANAQGWTGNIADFASSYINSLAGSYHMGFAVACFSLIVSFAIYLGFKKSFKHADVTSKQQAAVAAAKGEKVVELTKEQTKQRITALILVFVVVIFFWMSFHQNGLTLTWFARDYTSNAAEGLTRIGFSLPMMTCIVIAMYSLFSTIQSTAKKTKLISGGVLALMVILCIVFYTNLQPSTHIEPQLFQQFNPFFVVLLTPISVALFGALAKKGKEPSTPKKIGLGMLIAACG
;
A
#
# COMPACT_ATOMS: atom_id res chain seq x y z
N VAL A 1 14.08 1.88 13.59
CA VAL A 1 13.23 0.93 14.39
C VAL A 1 14.13 -0.02 15.17
N GLY A 2 15.10 -0.72 14.54
CA GLY A 2 15.97 -1.69 15.21
C GLY A 2 16.62 -1.16 16.47
N ASN A 3 17.29 -0.02 16.38
CA ASN A 3 18.03 0.58 17.51
C ASN A 3 17.14 0.99 18.70
N LEU A 4 15.83 1.21 18.50
CA LEU A 4 14.89 1.46 19.59
C LEU A 4 14.68 0.25 20.50
N TYR A 5 14.99 -0.95 20.00
CA TYR A 5 14.81 -2.24 20.67
C TYR A 5 16.11 -2.96 20.99
N ASP A 6 17.24 -2.25 20.99
CA ASP A 6 18.55 -2.80 21.35
C ASP A 6 18.70 -3.00 22.87
N ASP A 7 17.85 -2.36 23.69
CA ASP A 7 17.80 -2.59 25.14
C ASP A 7 17.34 -4.05 25.42
N PRO A 8 18.06 -4.82 26.23
CA PRO A 8 17.73 -6.22 26.56
C PRO A 8 16.28 -6.43 27.05
N ARG A 9 15.68 -5.42 27.69
CA ARG A 9 14.28 -5.45 28.17
C ARG A 9 13.27 -5.50 27.03
N TYR A 10 13.61 -4.99 25.85
CA TYR A 10 12.72 -4.83 24.71
C TYR A 10 13.15 -5.66 23.49
N SER A 11 14.32 -6.28 23.51
CA SER A 11 14.88 -7.05 22.39
C SER A 11 13.96 -8.17 21.89
N ALA A 12 13.27 -8.85 22.81
CA ALA A 12 12.28 -9.89 22.48
C ALA A 12 11.05 -9.35 21.70
N LYS A 13 10.80 -8.03 21.71
CA LYS A 13 9.70 -7.38 20.99
C LYS A 13 10.11 -6.79 19.64
N ARG A 14 11.39 -6.90 19.27
CA ARG A 14 11.96 -6.28 18.06
C ARG A 14 11.25 -6.73 16.79
N ASP A 15 11.02 -8.04 16.62
CA ASP A 15 10.34 -8.58 15.43
C ASP A 15 8.89 -8.12 15.34
N SER A 16 8.18 -8.07 16.48
CA SER A 16 6.82 -7.51 16.53
C SER A 16 6.79 -6.02 16.17
N ALA A 17 7.80 -5.25 16.59
CA ALA A 17 7.91 -3.84 16.25
C ALA A 17 8.13 -3.61 14.75
N PHE A 18 8.95 -4.44 14.10
CA PHE A 18 9.10 -4.41 12.64
C PHE A 18 7.80 -4.76 11.93
N SER A 19 7.05 -5.74 12.42
CA SER A 19 5.74 -6.11 11.88
C SER A 19 4.73 -4.95 11.96
N ILE A 20 4.67 -4.26 13.10
CA ILE A 20 3.81 -3.07 13.28
C ILE A 20 4.25 -1.92 12.37
N PHE A 21 5.55 -1.69 12.24
CA PHE A 21 6.09 -0.67 11.34
C PHE A 21 5.73 -0.96 9.88
N TYR A 22 5.90 -2.21 9.45
CA TYR A 22 5.52 -2.64 8.10
C TYR A 22 4.01 -2.54 7.86
N MET A 23 3.20 -2.89 8.84
CA MET A 23 1.76 -2.71 8.80
C MET A 23 1.37 -1.23 8.62
N ALA A 24 2.02 -0.31 9.34
CA ALA A 24 1.75 1.13 9.21
C ALA A 24 2.04 1.64 7.78
N ILE A 25 3.11 1.15 7.14
CA ILE A 25 3.41 1.46 5.73
C ILE A 25 2.26 0.97 4.83
N ASN A 26 1.77 -0.26 5.05
CA ASN A 26 0.69 -0.83 4.24
C ASN A 26 -0.66 -0.16 4.49
N ILE A 27 -0.93 0.35 5.70
CA ILE A 27 -2.10 1.21 5.93
C ILE A 27 -2.02 2.44 5.02
N GLY A 28 -0.90 3.14 4.98
CA GLY A 28 -0.71 4.27 4.07
C GLY A 28 -0.88 3.89 2.60
N ALA A 29 -0.29 2.77 2.18
CA ALA A 29 -0.38 2.26 0.81
C ALA A 29 -1.80 1.84 0.40
N MET A 30 -2.64 1.40 1.33
CA MET A 30 -4.05 1.08 1.07
C MET A 30 -4.87 2.33 0.73
N TYR A 31 -4.58 3.47 1.36
CA TYR A 31 -5.31 4.72 1.12
C TYR A 31 -4.75 5.54 -0.05
N ALA A 32 -3.46 5.39 -0.37
CA ALA A 32 -2.76 6.23 -1.33
C ALA A 32 -3.39 6.21 -2.74
N PRO A 33 -3.72 5.06 -3.37
CA PRO A 33 -4.32 5.02 -4.69
C PRO A 33 -5.65 5.77 -4.74
N SER A 34 -6.54 5.50 -3.79
CA SER A 34 -7.85 6.16 -3.72
C SER A 34 -7.74 7.66 -3.48
N ALA A 35 -6.82 8.12 -2.63
CA ALA A 35 -6.61 9.54 -2.38
C ALA A 35 -6.04 10.25 -3.61
N ALA A 36 -5.03 9.67 -4.26
CA ALA A 36 -4.44 10.23 -5.47
C ALA A 36 -5.46 10.31 -6.61
N THR A 37 -6.23 9.22 -6.84
CA THR A 37 -7.29 9.17 -7.84
C THR A 37 -8.39 10.19 -7.55
N ALA A 38 -8.85 10.31 -6.31
CA ALA A 38 -9.90 11.27 -5.96
C ALA A 38 -9.47 12.73 -6.24
N ILE A 39 -8.24 13.09 -5.90
CA ILE A 39 -7.68 14.43 -6.17
C ILE A 39 -7.47 14.65 -7.68
N ALA A 40 -6.94 13.65 -8.39
CA ALA A 40 -6.77 13.74 -9.84
C ALA A 40 -8.13 13.92 -10.55
N ASN A 41 -9.14 13.15 -10.19
CA ASN A 41 -10.48 13.24 -10.74
C ASN A 41 -11.17 14.57 -10.39
N TRP A 42 -10.97 15.05 -9.16
CA TRP A 42 -11.45 16.38 -8.78
C TRP A 42 -10.86 17.48 -9.67
N GLN A 43 -9.55 17.43 -9.93
CA GLN A 43 -8.89 18.39 -10.81
C GLN A 43 -9.35 18.24 -12.26
N LEU A 44 -9.49 17.02 -12.76
CA LEU A 44 -9.97 16.75 -14.11
C LEU A 44 -11.40 17.28 -14.32
N LYS A 45 -12.28 17.03 -13.34
CA LYS A 45 -13.65 17.56 -13.33
C LYS A 45 -13.71 19.09 -13.31
N LYS A 46 -12.79 19.74 -12.59
CA LYS A 46 -12.66 21.19 -12.57
C LYS A 46 -12.32 21.75 -13.95
N ASN A 47 -11.61 20.98 -14.78
CA ASN A 47 -11.31 21.33 -16.18
C ASN A 47 -12.44 20.92 -17.15
N GLY A 48 -13.59 20.44 -16.65
CA GLY A 48 -14.76 20.07 -17.45
C GLY A 48 -14.72 18.65 -18.02
N PHE A 49 -13.80 17.79 -17.56
CA PHE A 49 -13.67 16.42 -18.06
C PHE A 49 -13.87 15.37 -16.95
N PHE A 50 -14.24 14.16 -17.38
CA PHE A 50 -14.28 12.98 -16.54
C PHE A 50 -13.24 11.97 -17.02
N TYR A 51 -12.70 11.17 -16.11
CA TYR A 51 -11.74 10.13 -16.48
C TYR A 51 -12.42 9.03 -17.29
N ASP A 52 -11.81 8.72 -18.44
CA ASP A 52 -12.13 7.55 -19.25
C ASP A 52 -10.83 6.91 -19.72
N ALA A 53 -10.67 5.59 -19.46
CA ALA A 53 -9.44 4.86 -19.74
C ALA A 53 -9.11 4.74 -21.25
N ASN A 54 -10.11 4.87 -22.11
CA ASN A 54 -9.96 4.73 -23.56
C ASN A 54 -9.48 6.02 -24.23
N ILE A 55 -9.88 7.19 -23.68
CA ILE A 55 -9.57 8.48 -24.32
C ILE A 55 -8.06 8.72 -24.49
N PRO A 56 -7.19 8.48 -23.46
CA PRO A 56 -5.77 8.82 -23.58
C PRO A 56 -5.05 8.12 -24.74
N SER A 57 -5.35 6.84 -24.98
CA SER A 57 -4.73 6.09 -26.09
C SER A 57 -5.21 6.62 -27.44
N LEU A 58 -6.51 6.75 -27.63
CA LEU A 58 -7.12 7.25 -28.85
C LEU A 58 -6.71 8.70 -29.17
N ALA A 59 -6.72 9.57 -28.15
CA ALA A 59 -6.32 10.96 -28.31
C ALA A 59 -4.84 11.11 -28.69
N ASN A 60 -3.95 10.37 -28.04
CA ASN A 60 -2.52 10.39 -28.39
C ASN A 60 -2.24 9.84 -29.80
N GLU A 61 -2.95 8.79 -30.20
CA GLU A 61 -2.82 8.21 -31.54
C GLU A 61 -3.36 9.17 -32.59
N PHE A 62 -4.51 9.79 -32.36
CA PHE A 62 -5.10 10.81 -33.23
C PHE A 62 -4.18 12.03 -33.38
N LEU A 63 -3.57 12.52 -32.29
CA LEU A 63 -2.65 13.66 -32.35
C LEU A 63 -1.35 13.36 -33.11
N LYS A 64 -0.94 12.09 -33.18
CA LYS A 64 0.22 11.67 -33.99
C LYS A 64 -0.10 11.58 -35.47
N ASN A 65 -1.33 11.23 -35.83
CA ASN A 65 -1.79 11.04 -37.19
C ASN A 65 -3.16 11.74 -37.39
N PRO A 66 -3.22 13.08 -37.47
CA PRO A 66 -4.48 13.82 -37.58
C PRO A 66 -5.27 13.52 -38.85
N ASP A 67 -4.59 13.07 -39.90
CA ASP A 67 -5.19 12.72 -41.20
C ASP A 67 -5.75 11.28 -41.23
N ALA A 68 -5.62 10.52 -40.16
CA ALA A 68 -6.19 9.19 -40.06
C ALA A 68 -7.73 9.29 -39.99
N THR A 69 -8.36 9.36 -41.14
CA THR A 69 -9.82 9.26 -41.30
C THR A 69 -10.21 7.79 -41.17
N GLY A 70 -11.09 7.48 -40.20
CA GLY A 70 -11.57 6.12 -40.02
C GLY A 70 -12.19 5.88 -38.64
N ASP A 71 -12.25 4.64 -38.27
CA ASP A 71 -12.87 4.12 -37.04
C ASP A 71 -12.34 4.80 -35.75
N MET A 72 -11.06 5.20 -35.74
CA MET A 72 -10.42 5.86 -34.58
C MET A 72 -10.98 7.27 -34.33
N ALA A 73 -11.07 8.10 -35.37
CA ALA A 73 -11.62 9.46 -35.24
C ALA A 73 -13.08 9.40 -34.80
N SER A 74 -13.87 8.49 -35.38
CA SER A 74 -15.27 8.29 -35.00
C SER A 74 -15.43 7.82 -33.56
N LYS A 75 -14.59 6.92 -33.08
CA LYS A 75 -14.59 6.47 -31.67
C LYS A 75 -14.22 7.62 -30.73
N LEU A 76 -13.22 8.42 -31.07
CA LEU A 76 -12.81 9.55 -30.26
C LEU A 76 -13.91 10.64 -30.23
N GLU A 77 -14.63 10.85 -31.35
CA GLU A 77 -15.76 11.78 -31.43
C GLU A 77 -16.92 11.34 -30.54
N VAL A 78 -17.25 10.04 -30.52
CA VAL A 78 -18.26 9.51 -29.59
C VAL A 78 -17.87 9.76 -28.13
N LEU A 79 -16.63 9.57 -27.78
CA LEU A 79 -16.13 9.83 -26.43
C LEU A 79 -16.08 11.32 -26.12
N ALA A 80 -15.73 12.17 -27.07
CA ALA A 80 -15.78 13.63 -26.91
C ALA A 80 -17.20 14.11 -26.64
N ASN A 81 -18.18 13.62 -27.41
CA ASN A 81 -19.60 13.92 -27.21
C ASN A 81 -20.09 13.43 -25.83
N ALA A 82 -19.65 12.26 -25.37
CA ALA A 82 -19.96 11.74 -24.04
C ALA A 82 -19.38 12.62 -22.91
N GLN A 83 -18.27 13.33 -23.17
CA GLN A 83 -17.69 14.33 -22.26
C GLN A 83 -18.39 15.69 -22.35
N GLY A 84 -19.40 15.86 -23.24
CA GLY A 84 -20.08 17.13 -23.47
C GLY A 84 -19.30 18.13 -24.35
N TRP A 85 -18.29 17.64 -25.09
CA TRP A 85 -17.49 18.48 -25.99
C TRP A 85 -18.22 18.72 -27.33
N THR A 86 -18.27 19.96 -27.74
CA THR A 86 -18.94 20.38 -29.02
C THR A 86 -17.99 21.01 -30.02
N GLY A 87 -16.72 21.11 -29.69
CA GLY A 87 -15.68 21.72 -30.56
C GLY A 87 -14.98 20.72 -31.45
N ASN A 88 -13.87 21.16 -32.07
CA ASN A 88 -13.03 20.35 -32.90
C ASN A 88 -12.43 19.17 -32.11
N ILE A 89 -12.32 18.01 -32.74
CA ILE A 89 -11.83 16.78 -32.11
C ILE A 89 -10.34 16.85 -31.77
N ALA A 90 -9.53 17.58 -32.58
CA ALA A 90 -8.11 17.79 -32.29
C ALA A 90 -7.92 18.65 -31.04
N ASP A 91 -8.77 19.68 -30.89
CA ASP A 91 -8.77 20.51 -29.68
C ASP A 91 -9.23 19.74 -28.45
N PHE A 92 -10.23 18.85 -28.62
CA PHE A 92 -10.63 17.92 -27.57
C PHE A 92 -9.46 17.04 -27.13
N ALA A 93 -8.81 16.35 -28.09
CA ALA A 93 -7.71 15.44 -27.80
C ALA A 93 -6.58 16.13 -27.03
N SER A 94 -6.15 17.31 -27.51
CA SER A 94 -5.08 18.07 -26.85
C SER A 94 -5.50 18.61 -25.47
N SER A 95 -6.71 19.14 -25.34
CA SER A 95 -7.23 19.69 -24.08
C SER A 95 -7.42 18.59 -23.03
N TYR A 96 -7.94 17.43 -23.44
CA TYR A 96 -8.12 16.29 -22.54
C TYR A 96 -6.76 15.77 -22.04
N ILE A 97 -5.78 15.54 -22.93
CA ILE A 97 -4.45 15.04 -22.55
C ILE A 97 -3.74 16.03 -21.61
N ASN A 98 -3.79 17.32 -21.90
CA ASN A 98 -3.18 18.34 -21.04
C ASN A 98 -3.87 18.41 -19.67
N SER A 99 -5.21 18.35 -19.64
CA SER A 99 -5.99 18.34 -18.40
C SER A 99 -5.72 17.09 -17.58
N LEU A 100 -5.60 15.93 -18.24
CA LEU A 100 -5.26 14.66 -17.59
C LEU A 100 -3.85 14.68 -17.01
N ALA A 101 -2.87 15.17 -17.77
CA ALA A 101 -1.49 15.32 -17.28
C ALA A 101 -1.45 16.24 -16.05
N GLY A 102 -2.15 17.38 -16.10
CA GLY A 102 -2.30 18.28 -14.95
C GLY A 102 -2.98 17.63 -13.74
N SER A 103 -3.97 16.76 -13.98
CA SER A 103 -4.66 16.01 -12.92
C SER A 103 -3.73 15.01 -12.22
N TYR A 104 -2.86 14.34 -12.96
CA TYR A 104 -1.85 13.45 -12.37
C TYR A 104 -0.82 14.21 -11.52
N HIS A 105 -0.41 15.41 -11.94
CA HIS A 105 0.44 16.27 -11.10
C HIS A 105 -0.24 16.60 -9.76
N MET A 106 -1.54 16.85 -9.76
CA MET A 106 -2.30 17.06 -8.52
C MET A 106 -2.41 15.78 -7.68
N GLY A 107 -2.54 14.61 -8.31
CA GLY A 107 -2.44 13.31 -7.63
C GLY A 107 -1.10 13.14 -6.91
N PHE A 108 0.02 13.50 -7.54
CA PHE A 108 1.34 13.51 -6.91
C PHE A 108 1.48 14.53 -5.77
N ALA A 109 0.74 15.63 -5.79
CA ALA A 109 0.74 16.60 -4.70
C ALA A 109 0.26 16.00 -3.37
N VAL A 110 -0.57 14.95 -3.40
CA VAL A 110 -0.96 14.18 -2.20
C VAL A 110 0.28 13.58 -1.51
N ALA A 111 1.20 13.00 -2.30
CA ALA A 111 2.45 12.45 -1.77
C ALA A 111 3.34 13.55 -1.19
N CYS A 112 3.46 14.70 -1.86
CA CYS A 112 4.22 15.86 -1.37
C CYS A 112 3.67 16.36 -0.03
N PHE A 113 2.36 16.51 0.08
CA PHE A 113 1.70 16.90 1.33
C PHE A 113 1.96 15.88 2.47
N SER A 114 1.82 14.61 2.17
CA SER A 114 2.11 13.52 3.11
C SER A 114 3.55 13.56 3.62
N LEU A 115 4.52 13.82 2.73
CA LEU A 115 5.93 13.96 3.11
C LEU A 115 6.17 15.18 4.01
N ILE A 116 5.53 16.33 3.73
CA ILE A 116 5.62 17.53 4.58
C ILE A 116 5.10 17.22 5.98
N VAL A 117 3.92 16.59 6.09
CA VAL A 117 3.33 16.20 7.37
C VAL A 117 4.24 15.22 8.12
N SER A 118 4.75 14.20 7.43
CA SER A 118 5.69 13.23 8.00
C SER A 118 6.95 13.89 8.52
N PHE A 119 7.51 14.83 7.77
CA PHE A 119 8.70 15.58 8.17
C PHE A 119 8.44 16.49 9.37
N ALA A 120 7.29 17.15 9.41
CA ALA A 120 6.87 17.96 10.56
C ALA A 120 6.72 17.11 11.84
N ILE A 121 6.10 15.93 11.74
CA ILE A 121 6.00 14.98 12.85
C ILE A 121 7.39 14.52 13.29
N TYR A 122 8.25 14.16 12.33
CA TYR A 122 9.64 13.75 12.64
C TYR A 122 10.37 14.83 13.42
N LEU A 123 10.33 16.08 12.96
CA LEU A 123 11.00 17.21 13.65
C LEU A 123 10.41 17.47 15.03
N GLY A 124 9.08 17.43 15.16
CA GLY A 124 8.38 17.65 16.43
C GLY A 124 8.74 16.61 17.50
N PHE A 125 8.88 15.35 17.09
CA PHE A 125 9.17 14.24 17.99
C PHE A 125 10.63 13.81 18.02
N LYS A 126 11.54 14.50 17.32
CA LYS A 126 12.98 14.16 17.23
C LYS A 126 13.63 13.93 18.59
N LYS A 127 13.24 14.69 19.60
CA LYS A 127 13.78 14.56 20.98
C LYS A 127 13.44 13.20 21.60
N SER A 128 12.27 12.62 21.29
CA SER A 128 11.79 11.36 21.89
C SER A 128 12.60 10.14 21.46
N PHE A 129 13.20 10.17 20.26
CA PHE A 129 13.99 9.05 19.74
C PHE A 129 15.48 9.38 19.50
N LYS A 130 15.95 10.52 20.07
CA LYS A 130 17.36 10.93 19.98
C LYS A 130 18.33 9.84 20.49
N HIS A 131 17.93 9.06 21.47
CA HIS A 131 18.72 7.96 22.03
C HIS A 131 18.93 6.78 21.07
N ALA A 132 18.06 6.64 20.06
CA ALA A 132 18.16 5.61 19.04
C ALA A 132 18.80 6.12 17.72
N ASP A 133 18.95 7.44 17.60
CA ASP A 133 19.57 8.11 16.43
C ASP A 133 21.09 8.27 16.70
N VAL A 134 21.75 7.13 16.88
CA VAL A 134 23.19 7.06 17.16
C VAL A 134 23.90 6.30 16.05
N THR A 135 25.04 6.82 15.63
CA THR A 135 25.90 6.11 14.68
C THR A 135 26.63 4.94 15.36
N SER A 136 27.06 3.94 14.56
CA SER A 136 27.83 2.80 15.08
C SER A 136 29.07 3.22 15.87
N LYS A 137 29.73 4.33 15.46
CA LYS A 137 30.85 4.90 16.19
C LYS A 137 30.45 5.47 17.56
N GLN A 138 29.30 6.13 17.64
CA GLN A 138 28.77 6.66 18.91
C GLN A 138 28.33 5.52 19.84
N GLN A 139 27.71 4.46 19.29
CA GLN A 139 27.37 3.27 20.07
C GLN A 139 28.62 2.58 20.64
N ALA A 140 29.66 2.41 19.82
CA ALA A 140 30.94 1.87 20.27
C ALA A 140 31.61 2.72 21.36
N ALA A 141 31.57 4.05 21.22
CA ALA A 141 32.09 4.97 22.23
C ALA A 141 31.32 4.91 23.54
N VAL A 142 29.98 4.81 23.50
CA VAL A 142 29.13 4.67 24.69
C VAL A 142 29.34 3.32 25.37
N ALA A 143 29.46 2.23 24.60
CA ALA A 143 29.77 0.89 25.12
C ALA A 143 31.16 0.85 25.80
N ALA A 144 32.17 1.44 25.18
CA ALA A 144 33.52 1.57 25.74
C ALA A 144 33.50 2.38 27.05
N ALA A 145 32.74 3.47 27.11
CA ALA A 145 32.59 4.30 28.32
C ALA A 145 31.89 3.55 29.48
N LYS A 146 31.03 2.56 29.16
CA LYS A 146 30.36 1.69 30.14
C LYS A 146 31.18 0.46 30.53
N GLY A 147 32.38 0.29 29.97
CA GLY A 147 33.22 -0.89 30.22
C GLY A 147 32.71 -2.16 29.54
N GLU A 148 31.72 -2.03 28.63
CA GLU A 148 31.22 -3.15 27.83
C GLU A 148 32.22 -3.42 26.69
N LYS A 149 32.68 -4.68 26.58
CA LYS A 149 33.55 -5.10 25.45
C LYS A 149 32.73 -4.99 24.18
N VAL A 150 33.09 -4.06 23.30
CA VAL A 150 32.59 -4.06 21.91
C VAL A 150 33.09 -5.34 21.27
N VAL A 151 32.19 -6.26 20.96
CA VAL A 151 32.53 -7.50 20.25
C VAL A 151 32.83 -7.12 18.81
N GLU A 152 34.10 -6.84 18.51
CA GLU A 152 34.53 -6.67 17.12
C GLU A 152 34.44 -8.01 16.40
N LEU A 153 33.69 -8.01 15.29
CA LEU A 153 33.61 -9.21 14.44
C LEU A 153 34.96 -9.45 13.79
N THR A 154 35.40 -10.71 13.78
CA THR A 154 36.61 -11.10 13.02
C THR A 154 36.36 -10.84 11.52
N LYS A 155 37.43 -10.64 10.75
CA LYS A 155 37.37 -10.48 9.28
C LYS A 155 36.58 -11.62 8.62
N GLU A 156 36.77 -12.84 9.09
CA GLU A 156 36.10 -14.03 8.57
C GLU A 156 34.59 -14.02 8.87
N GLN A 157 34.20 -13.68 10.09
CA GLN A 157 32.80 -13.53 10.48
C GLN A 157 32.11 -12.42 9.68
N THR A 158 32.82 -11.31 9.44
CA THR A 158 32.31 -10.19 8.61
C THR A 158 32.09 -10.65 7.17
N LYS A 159 33.06 -11.38 6.58
CA LYS A 159 32.97 -11.94 5.24
C LYS A 159 31.78 -12.90 5.10
N GLN A 160 31.62 -13.82 6.05
CA GLN A 160 30.49 -14.76 6.06
C GLN A 160 29.12 -14.04 6.12
N ARG A 161 29.00 -13.01 6.96
CA ARG A 161 27.77 -12.21 7.07
C ARG A 161 27.49 -11.42 5.79
N ILE A 162 28.52 -10.81 5.18
CA ILE A 162 28.39 -10.09 3.91
C ILE A 162 27.97 -11.07 2.80
N THR A 163 28.60 -12.24 2.72
CA THR A 163 28.25 -13.26 1.71
C THR A 163 26.80 -13.71 1.87
N ALA A 164 26.37 -14.02 3.09
CA ALA A 164 24.98 -14.39 3.37
C ALA A 164 23.99 -13.26 2.98
N LEU A 165 24.33 -12.01 3.27
CA LEU A 165 23.51 -10.84 2.89
C LEU A 165 23.43 -10.69 1.38
N ILE A 166 24.53 -10.84 0.64
CA ILE A 166 24.56 -10.77 -0.82
C ILE A 166 23.66 -11.86 -1.42
N LEU A 167 23.74 -13.10 -0.92
CA LEU A 167 22.90 -14.21 -1.38
C LEU A 167 21.41 -13.92 -1.19
N VAL A 168 21.05 -13.36 -0.03
CA VAL A 168 19.66 -12.92 0.22
C VAL A 168 19.25 -11.81 -0.77
N PHE A 169 20.09 -10.82 -1.01
CA PHE A 169 19.79 -9.75 -1.96
C PHE A 169 19.60 -10.24 -3.38
N VAL A 170 20.41 -11.19 -3.85
CA VAL A 170 20.24 -11.79 -5.18
C VAL A 170 18.84 -12.40 -5.33
N VAL A 171 18.36 -13.13 -4.33
CA VAL A 171 17.01 -13.71 -4.37
C VAL A 171 15.93 -12.62 -4.30
N VAL A 172 16.13 -11.62 -3.44
CA VAL A 172 15.16 -10.51 -3.22
C VAL A 172 15.03 -9.62 -4.45
N ILE A 173 16.06 -9.48 -5.31
CA ILE A 173 15.96 -8.75 -6.58
C ILE A 173 14.84 -9.33 -7.45
N PHE A 174 14.79 -10.64 -7.65
CA PHE A 174 13.77 -11.29 -8.48
C PHE A 174 12.36 -11.13 -7.88
N PHE A 175 12.24 -11.19 -6.54
CA PHE A 175 10.98 -10.93 -5.86
C PHE A 175 10.49 -9.49 -6.14
N TRP A 176 11.33 -8.48 -5.97
CA TRP A 176 10.95 -7.09 -6.19
C TRP A 176 10.66 -6.80 -7.67
N MET A 177 11.39 -7.43 -8.59
CA MET A 177 11.11 -7.33 -10.02
C MET A 177 9.69 -7.82 -10.35
N SER A 178 9.28 -8.96 -9.81
CA SER A 178 7.92 -9.48 -9.97
C SER A 178 6.89 -8.60 -9.25
N PHE A 179 7.17 -8.17 -8.02
CA PHE A 179 6.25 -7.35 -7.22
C PHE A 179 5.93 -6.01 -7.89
N HIS A 180 6.93 -5.36 -8.50
CA HIS A 180 6.73 -4.07 -9.18
C HIS A 180 5.89 -4.16 -10.46
N GLN A 181 5.65 -5.36 -11.00
CA GLN A 181 4.69 -5.54 -12.10
C GLN A 181 3.26 -5.17 -11.70
N ASN A 182 2.95 -5.18 -10.41
CA ASN A 182 1.66 -4.73 -9.90
C ASN A 182 1.32 -3.27 -10.31
N GLY A 183 2.31 -2.38 -10.28
CA GLY A 183 2.14 -0.97 -10.64
C GLY A 183 2.18 -0.68 -12.14
N LEU A 184 2.58 -1.62 -12.97
CA LEU A 184 2.76 -1.42 -14.41
C LEU A 184 1.95 -2.44 -15.22
N THR A 185 2.48 -3.64 -15.38
CA THR A 185 1.89 -4.69 -16.25
C THR A 185 0.50 -5.11 -15.80
N LEU A 186 0.31 -5.32 -14.48
CA LEU A 186 -0.99 -5.71 -13.95
C LEU A 186 -2.02 -4.57 -14.00
N THR A 187 -1.58 -3.32 -13.90
CA THR A 187 -2.47 -2.17 -14.08
C THR A 187 -2.93 -2.05 -15.55
N TRP A 188 -2.04 -2.30 -16.51
CA TRP A 188 -2.43 -2.37 -17.93
C TRP A 188 -3.36 -3.53 -18.21
N PHE A 189 -3.06 -4.71 -17.65
CA PHE A 189 -3.96 -5.86 -17.75
C PHE A 189 -5.34 -5.57 -17.18
N ALA A 190 -5.39 -4.91 -16.02
CA ALA A 190 -6.65 -4.50 -15.41
C ALA A 190 -7.43 -3.53 -16.30
N ARG A 191 -6.76 -2.59 -16.98
CA ARG A 191 -7.39 -1.66 -17.92
C ARG A 191 -7.97 -2.37 -19.13
N ASP A 192 -7.22 -3.31 -19.71
CA ASP A 192 -7.52 -3.85 -21.05
C ASP A 192 -8.37 -5.12 -20.98
N TYR A 193 -8.30 -5.89 -19.89
CA TYR A 193 -8.89 -7.22 -19.79
C TYR A 193 -9.82 -7.45 -18.60
N THR A 194 -10.07 -6.44 -17.76
CA THR A 194 -11.02 -6.58 -16.65
C THR A 194 -12.23 -5.68 -16.85
N SER A 195 -13.30 -5.94 -16.08
CA SER A 195 -14.50 -5.09 -16.09
C SER A 195 -14.19 -3.69 -15.56
N ASN A 196 -14.72 -2.67 -16.22
CA ASN A 196 -14.67 -1.28 -15.77
C ASN A 196 -15.70 -0.95 -14.68
N ALA A 197 -16.50 -1.95 -14.26
CA ALA A 197 -17.53 -1.78 -13.26
C ALA A 197 -17.55 -2.96 -12.29
N ALA A 198 -17.71 -2.64 -11.01
CA ALA A 198 -17.96 -3.61 -9.95
C ALA A 198 -19.45 -3.69 -9.63
N GLU A 199 -19.98 -4.90 -9.60
CA GLU A 199 -21.37 -5.21 -9.25
C GLU A 199 -21.42 -6.23 -8.10
N GLY A 200 -22.58 -6.34 -7.46
CA GLY A 200 -22.77 -7.32 -6.39
C GLY A 200 -21.75 -7.18 -5.27
N LEU A 201 -21.15 -8.29 -4.85
CA LEU A 201 -20.16 -8.32 -3.75
C LEU A 201 -18.80 -7.71 -4.14
N THR A 202 -18.45 -7.64 -5.42
CA THR A 202 -17.17 -7.08 -5.86
C THR A 202 -17.03 -5.61 -5.50
N ARG A 203 -18.14 -4.86 -5.37
CA ARG A 203 -18.17 -3.46 -4.93
C ARG A 203 -17.49 -3.24 -3.57
N ILE A 204 -17.50 -4.25 -2.70
CA ILE A 204 -16.87 -4.20 -1.38
C ILE A 204 -15.38 -3.90 -1.50
N GLY A 205 -14.70 -4.57 -2.43
CA GLY A 205 -13.26 -4.42 -2.66
C GLY A 205 -12.85 -3.05 -3.22
N PHE A 206 -13.79 -2.30 -3.81
CA PHE A 206 -13.52 -0.96 -4.36
C PHE A 206 -14.10 0.17 -3.50
N SER A 207 -14.66 -0.16 -2.33
CA SER A 207 -15.13 0.81 -1.34
C SER A 207 -14.14 0.92 -0.18
N LEU A 208 -13.35 2.00 -0.20
CA LEU A 208 -12.36 2.26 0.86
C LEU A 208 -12.96 2.28 2.27
N PRO A 209 -14.15 2.88 2.53
CA PRO A 209 -14.80 2.79 3.84
C PRO A 209 -15.10 1.35 4.27
N MET A 210 -15.57 0.50 3.34
CA MET A 210 -15.86 -0.91 3.66
C MET A 210 -14.57 -1.70 3.95
N MET A 211 -13.53 -1.54 3.14
CA MET A 211 -12.22 -2.15 3.40
C MET A 211 -11.68 -1.76 4.78
N THR A 212 -11.81 -0.48 5.14
CA THR A 212 -11.42 0.03 6.46
C THR A 212 -12.21 -0.63 7.59
N CYS A 213 -13.54 -0.72 7.44
CA CYS A 213 -14.39 -1.40 8.43
C CYS A 213 -14.03 -2.87 8.60
N ILE A 214 -13.74 -3.58 7.50
CA ILE A 214 -13.33 -4.99 7.51
C ILE A 214 -12.00 -5.16 8.27
N VAL A 215 -11.02 -4.29 8.02
CA VAL A 215 -9.74 -4.31 8.73
C VAL A 215 -9.95 -4.08 10.23
N ILE A 216 -10.68 -3.02 10.62
CA ILE A 216 -10.94 -2.72 12.03
C ILE A 216 -11.73 -3.86 12.70
N ALA A 217 -12.71 -4.46 11.99
CA ALA A 217 -13.46 -5.61 12.48
C ALA A 217 -12.55 -6.81 12.76
N MET A 218 -11.60 -7.11 11.86
CA MET A 218 -10.64 -8.20 12.04
C MET A 218 -9.76 -8.00 13.27
N TYR A 219 -9.18 -6.80 13.44
CA TYR A 219 -8.37 -6.49 14.61
C TYR A 219 -9.17 -6.52 15.92
N SER A 220 -10.41 -6.03 15.87
CA SER A 220 -11.33 -6.07 17.01
C SER A 220 -11.73 -7.49 17.38
N LEU A 221 -11.94 -8.36 16.39
CA LEU A 221 -12.20 -9.79 16.60
C LEU A 221 -11.01 -10.46 17.31
N PHE A 222 -9.78 -10.27 16.79
CA PHE A 222 -8.59 -10.81 17.42
C PHE A 222 -8.38 -10.28 18.83
N SER A 223 -8.58 -8.97 19.05
CA SER A 223 -8.51 -8.37 20.39
C SER A 223 -9.54 -8.97 21.35
N THR A 224 -10.76 -9.22 20.87
CA THR A 224 -11.83 -9.83 21.68
C THR A 224 -11.50 -11.27 22.07
N ILE A 225 -10.90 -12.05 21.16
CA ILE A 225 -10.54 -13.44 21.42
C ILE A 225 -9.31 -13.54 22.33
N GLN A 226 -8.28 -12.76 22.07
CA GLN A 226 -6.98 -12.89 22.75
C GLN A 226 -6.89 -12.16 24.09
N SER A 227 -7.72 -11.15 24.32
CA SER A 227 -7.67 -10.39 25.56
C SER A 227 -8.15 -11.19 26.76
N THR A 228 -7.45 -11.07 27.88
CA THR A 228 -7.86 -11.63 29.18
C THR A 228 -8.66 -10.61 30.02
N ALA A 229 -8.50 -9.32 29.76
CA ALA A 229 -9.17 -8.26 30.49
C ALA A 229 -10.61 -8.08 30.02
N LYS A 230 -11.59 -8.22 30.93
CA LYS A 230 -13.02 -8.07 30.63
C LYS A 230 -13.37 -6.73 29.96
N LYS A 231 -12.76 -5.62 30.43
CA LYS A 231 -12.98 -4.28 29.85
C LYS A 231 -12.53 -4.23 28.39
N THR A 232 -11.37 -4.77 28.07
CA THR A 232 -10.84 -4.80 26.68
C THR A 232 -11.73 -5.67 25.79
N LYS A 233 -12.17 -6.84 26.29
CA LYS A 233 -13.12 -7.71 25.56
C LYS A 233 -14.42 -6.99 25.22
N LEU A 234 -14.98 -6.28 26.19
CA LEU A 234 -16.24 -5.55 25.99
C LEU A 234 -16.09 -4.43 24.98
N ILE A 235 -15.01 -3.64 25.08
CA ILE A 235 -14.74 -2.54 24.15
C ILE A 235 -14.49 -3.08 22.74
N SER A 236 -13.61 -4.07 22.58
CA SER A 236 -13.30 -4.63 21.26
C SER A 236 -14.50 -5.38 20.65
N GLY A 237 -15.31 -6.06 21.46
CA GLY A 237 -16.56 -6.66 21.01
C GLY A 237 -17.59 -5.62 20.55
N GLY A 238 -17.70 -4.49 21.25
CA GLY A 238 -18.53 -3.36 20.84
C GLY A 238 -18.06 -2.72 19.53
N VAL A 239 -16.74 -2.53 19.38
CA VAL A 239 -16.17 -2.03 18.11
C VAL A 239 -16.41 -3.00 16.98
N LEU A 240 -16.24 -4.31 17.19
CA LEU A 240 -16.54 -5.33 16.18
C LEU A 240 -18.01 -5.25 15.73
N ALA A 241 -18.96 -5.20 16.66
CA ALA A 241 -20.38 -5.07 16.36
C ALA A 241 -20.67 -3.80 15.55
N LEU A 242 -20.09 -2.66 15.97
CA LEU A 242 -20.22 -1.38 15.25
C LEU A 242 -19.69 -1.48 13.82
N MET A 243 -18.51 -2.08 13.61
CA MET A 243 -17.92 -2.23 12.27
C MET A 243 -18.77 -3.13 11.37
N VAL A 244 -19.34 -4.20 11.90
CA VAL A 244 -20.27 -5.07 11.15
C VAL A 244 -21.52 -4.29 10.72
N ILE A 245 -22.11 -3.52 11.63
CA ILE A 245 -23.27 -2.66 11.32
C ILE A 245 -22.89 -1.62 10.24
N LEU A 246 -21.75 -0.96 10.37
CA LEU A 246 -21.28 0.00 9.38
C LEU A 246 -21.02 -0.65 8.02
N CYS A 247 -20.47 -1.86 7.98
CA CYS A 247 -20.34 -2.62 6.72
C CYS A 247 -21.69 -2.85 6.04
N ILE A 248 -22.71 -3.23 6.80
CA ILE A 248 -24.07 -3.43 6.27
C ILE A 248 -24.62 -2.10 5.75
N VAL A 249 -24.52 -1.02 6.54
CA VAL A 249 -25.00 0.31 6.14
C VAL A 249 -24.29 0.81 4.90
N PHE A 250 -22.97 0.71 4.83
CA PHE A 250 -22.21 1.11 3.63
C PHE A 250 -22.59 0.27 2.42
N TYR A 251 -22.73 -1.05 2.58
CA TYR A 251 -23.11 -1.94 1.48
C TYR A 251 -24.47 -1.59 0.89
N THR A 252 -25.46 -1.32 1.74
CA THR A 252 -26.82 -0.96 1.30
C THR A 252 -26.89 0.41 0.62
N ASN A 253 -25.96 1.32 0.96
CA ASN A 253 -25.86 2.64 0.35
C ASN A 253 -24.92 2.70 -0.87
N LEU A 254 -24.20 1.62 -1.21
CA LEU A 254 -23.40 1.59 -2.43
C LEU A 254 -24.31 1.60 -3.67
N GLN A 255 -23.89 2.36 -4.68
CA GLN A 255 -24.54 2.31 -5.99
C GLN A 255 -24.55 0.88 -6.55
N PRO A 256 -25.59 0.46 -7.30
CA PRO A 256 -25.68 -0.88 -7.87
C PRO A 256 -24.46 -1.29 -8.69
N SER A 257 -23.85 -0.34 -9.40
CA SER A 257 -22.61 -0.49 -10.14
C SER A 257 -21.64 0.64 -9.75
N THR A 258 -20.39 0.30 -9.51
CA THR A 258 -19.31 1.26 -9.19
C THR A 258 -18.27 1.22 -10.29
N HIS A 259 -17.95 2.38 -10.89
CA HIS A 259 -16.88 2.47 -11.87
C HIS A 259 -15.53 2.15 -11.22
N ILE A 260 -14.74 1.31 -11.89
CA ILE A 260 -13.42 0.87 -11.43
C ILE A 260 -12.35 1.52 -12.28
N GLU A 261 -11.46 2.26 -11.64
CA GLU A 261 -10.23 2.71 -12.27
C GLU A 261 -9.12 1.68 -12.05
N PRO A 262 -8.32 1.36 -13.11
CA PRO A 262 -7.28 0.32 -13.03
C PRO A 262 -6.29 0.50 -11.87
N GLN A 263 -5.99 1.74 -11.49
CA GLN A 263 -5.08 2.06 -10.40
C GLN A 263 -5.58 1.56 -9.02
N LEU A 264 -6.91 1.43 -8.85
CA LEU A 264 -7.50 0.97 -7.59
C LEU A 264 -7.18 -0.48 -7.25
N PHE A 265 -6.83 -1.29 -8.25
CA PHE A 265 -6.38 -2.67 -7.99
C PHE A 265 -5.13 -2.72 -7.11
N GLN A 266 -4.29 -1.69 -7.13
CA GLN A 266 -3.08 -1.63 -6.30
C GLN A 266 -3.37 -1.59 -4.79
N GLN A 267 -4.57 -1.20 -4.37
CA GLN A 267 -4.95 -1.17 -2.95
C GLN A 267 -5.16 -2.56 -2.33
N PHE A 268 -5.39 -3.61 -3.16
CA PHE A 268 -5.65 -4.95 -2.63
C PHE A 268 -4.44 -5.57 -1.94
N ASN A 269 -3.24 -5.42 -2.49
CA ASN A 269 -2.04 -5.96 -1.87
C ASN A 269 -1.85 -5.41 -0.44
N PRO A 270 -1.76 -4.09 -0.21
CA PRO A 270 -1.63 -3.55 1.13
C PRO A 270 -2.85 -3.85 2.03
N PHE A 271 -4.07 -3.89 1.47
CA PHE A 271 -5.25 -4.30 2.22
C PHE A 271 -5.11 -5.71 2.80
N PHE A 272 -4.73 -6.69 1.98
CA PHE A 272 -4.54 -8.06 2.45
C PHE A 272 -3.34 -8.19 3.40
N VAL A 273 -2.26 -7.42 3.22
CA VAL A 273 -1.15 -7.40 4.17
C VAL A 273 -1.65 -6.94 5.55
N VAL A 274 -2.41 -5.84 5.62
CA VAL A 274 -2.95 -5.35 6.89
C VAL A 274 -3.96 -6.33 7.47
N LEU A 275 -4.88 -6.85 6.66
CA LEU A 275 -5.94 -7.77 7.09
C LEU A 275 -5.38 -9.09 7.64
N LEU A 276 -4.35 -9.65 7.01
CA LEU A 276 -3.79 -10.95 7.36
C LEU A 276 -2.66 -10.88 8.41
N THR A 277 -2.15 -9.68 8.72
CA THR A 277 -1.09 -9.50 9.72
C THR A 277 -1.44 -10.11 11.08
N PRO A 278 -2.63 -9.89 11.69
CA PRO A 278 -2.96 -10.48 12.98
C PRO A 278 -3.03 -12.01 12.93
N ILE A 279 -3.45 -12.59 11.81
CA ILE A 279 -3.46 -14.05 11.59
C ILE A 279 -2.02 -14.57 11.58
N SER A 280 -1.14 -13.95 10.80
CA SER A 280 0.27 -14.33 10.70
C SER A 280 0.99 -14.23 12.04
N VAL A 281 0.77 -13.14 12.77
CA VAL A 281 1.35 -12.93 14.12
C VAL A 281 0.84 -13.98 15.10
N ALA A 282 -0.44 -14.31 15.08
CA ALA A 282 -1.02 -15.35 15.94
C ALA A 282 -0.46 -16.75 15.61
N LEU A 283 -0.33 -17.07 14.33
CA LEU A 283 0.20 -18.34 13.84
C LEU A 283 1.67 -18.54 14.30
N PHE A 284 2.54 -17.58 13.96
CA PHE A 284 3.96 -17.67 14.34
C PHE A 284 4.16 -17.59 15.84
N GLY A 285 3.36 -16.78 16.56
CA GLY A 285 3.36 -16.74 18.01
C GLY A 285 2.96 -18.08 18.66
N ALA A 286 1.99 -18.77 18.09
CA ALA A 286 1.61 -20.12 18.54
C ALA A 286 2.71 -21.17 18.26
N LEU A 287 3.39 -21.06 17.11
CA LEU A 287 4.53 -21.92 16.77
C LEU A 287 5.73 -21.64 17.68
N ALA A 288 6.00 -20.37 17.99
CA ALA A 288 7.06 -19.98 18.91
C ALA A 288 6.85 -20.56 20.31
N LYS A 289 5.62 -20.48 20.84
CA LYS A 289 5.26 -21.10 22.13
C LYS A 289 5.49 -22.61 22.17
N LYS A 290 5.42 -23.29 21.03
CA LYS A 290 5.67 -24.72 20.88
C LYS A 290 7.14 -25.04 20.53
N GLY A 291 8.03 -24.04 20.47
CA GLY A 291 9.43 -24.21 20.04
C GLY A 291 9.60 -24.66 18.59
N LYS A 292 8.56 -24.48 17.75
CA LYS A 292 8.52 -24.91 16.34
C LYS A 292 8.50 -23.73 15.36
N GLU A 293 8.83 -22.53 15.81
CA GLU A 293 8.88 -21.35 14.96
C GLU A 293 9.97 -21.49 13.88
N PRO A 294 9.64 -21.31 12.58
CA PRO A 294 10.65 -21.36 11.53
C PRO A 294 11.64 -20.20 11.66
N SER A 295 12.88 -20.44 11.29
CA SER A 295 13.89 -19.37 11.21
C SER A 295 13.50 -18.33 10.17
N THR A 296 14.00 -17.10 10.31
CA THR A 296 13.69 -15.98 9.39
C THR A 296 13.90 -16.34 7.90
N PRO A 297 15.00 -16.99 7.48
CA PRO A 297 15.16 -17.44 6.10
C PRO A 297 14.08 -18.44 5.65
N LYS A 298 13.65 -19.36 6.54
CA LYS A 298 12.56 -20.29 6.22
C LYS A 298 11.22 -19.58 6.06
N LYS A 299 10.93 -18.57 6.87
CA LYS A 299 9.71 -17.73 6.71
C LYS A 299 9.71 -17.01 5.36
N ILE A 300 10.86 -16.45 4.96
CA ILE A 300 11.02 -15.80 3.64
C ILE A 300 10.78 -16.82 2.52
N GLY A 301 11.42 -17.99 2.57
CA GLY A 301 11.23 -19.04 1.57
C GLY A 301 9.79 -19.52 1.44
N LEU A 302 9.08 -19.72 2.57
CA LEU A 302 7.66 -20.08 2.58
C LEU A 302 6.80 -18.96 1.98
N GLY A 303 7.08 -17.70 2.29
CA GLY A 303 6.38 -16.56 1.71
C GLY A 303 6.56 -16.47 0.18
N MET A 304 7.78 -16.70 -0.31
CA MET A 304 8.07 -16.74 -1.74
C MET A 304 7.38 -17.92 -2.45
N LEU A 305 7.30 -19.08 -1.80
CA LEU A 305 6.56 -20.23 -2.34
C LEU A 305 5.07 -19.93 -2.48
N ILE A 306 4.46 -19.32 -1.45
CA ILE A 306 3.04 -18.91 -1.50
C ILE A 306 2.82 -17.88 -2.62
N ALA A 307 3.71 -16.89 -2.73
CA ALA A 307 3.65 -15.89 -3.78
C ALA A 307 3.80 -16.47 -5.20
N ALA A 308 4.58 -17.55 -5.35
CA ALA A 308 4.74 -18.23 -6.63
C ALA A 308 3.53 -19.09 -7.03
N CYS A 309 2.66 -19.45 -6.08
CA CYS A 309 1.43 -20.20 -6.33
C CYS A 309 0.23 -19.31 -6.73
N GLY A 310 0.33 -17.99 -6.55
CA GLY A 310 -0.71 -17.00 -6.91
C GLY A 310 -0.42 -16.37 -8.25
#